data_27d072cb0215b1a2a426649b8a98850a
#
_entry.id   27d072cb0215b1a2a426649b8a98850a
#
_cell.length_a   1.000
_cell.length_b   1.000
_cell.length_c   1.000
_cell.angle_alpha   90.00
_cell.angle_beta   90.00
_cell.angle_gamma   90.00
#
_symmetry.space_group_name_H-M   'P 1'
#
loop_
_entity.id
_entity.type
_entity.pdbx_description
1 polymer ?
#
loop_
_entity_poly.entity_id
_entity_poly.type
_entity_poly.pdbx_seq_one_letter_code
_entity_poly.pdbx_strand_id
1 'polypeptide(L)'
;VKRFPQYRGREDKMGTIEERINGCMERSMNGKVMPEDSEKMKSLLAYMEWLGRAAPSNGKIEGQGFLTIEIPDRAVDLQHGEQVFVKNCVECHGADGQGESQADGTYLYPPLWGNDSYNNGAGMTRVITAAQFIKGNMPYGTTFDNPVLTDEEAYDVAGYINQKLRPTKPNREVDFPDL
;
A
#
# COMPACT_ATOMS: atom_id res chain seq x y z
N VAL A 1 -15.77 -8.83 0.55
CA VAL A 1 -16.78 -9.15 1.58
C VAL A 1 -17.15 -10.61 1.53
N LYS A 2 -17.66 -11.16 0.41
CA LYS A 2 -18.12 -12.56 0.27
C LYS A 2 -17.09 -13.65 0.63
N ARG A 3 -15.80 -13.31 0.71
CA ARG A 3 -14.70 -14.24 1.06
C ARG A 3 -14.33 -14.23 2.54
N PHE A 4 -14.92 -13.35 3.33
CA PHE A 4 -14.69 -13.29 4.76
C PHE A 4 -15.77 -14.06 5.54
N PRO A 5 -15.42 -14.64 6.70
CA PRO A 5 -14.07 -14.69 7.29
C PRO A 5 -13.09 -15.55 6.49
N GLN A 6 -11.79 -15.20 6.53
CA GLN A 6 -10.75 -15.98 5.86
C GLN A 6 -9.49 -16.07 6.72
N TYR A 7 -8.69 -17.14 6.52
CA TYR A 7 -7.41 -17.28 7.20
C TYR A 7 -6.42 -16.19 6.76
N ARG A 8 -5.72 -15.65 7.73
CA ARG A 8 -4.75 -14.57 7.56
C ARG A 8 -3.42 -14.97 8.16
N GLY A 9 -2.47 -15.34 7.30
CA GLY A 9 -1.14 -15.76 7.71
C GLY A 9 -0.32 -14.72 8.46
N ARG A 10 -0.70 -13.44 8.40
CA ARG A 10 -0.01 -12.39 9.17
C ARG A 10 -0.34 -12.49 10.66
N GLU A 11 -1.57 -12.71 10.99
CA GLU A 11 -2.09 -12.77 12.36
C GLU A 11 -2.29 -14.23 12.83
N ASP A 12 -1.98 -15.19 11.98
CA ASP A 12 -2.16 -16.65 12.19
C ASP A 12 -3.56 -17.02 12.74
N LYS A 13 -4.59 -16.43 12.15
CA LYS A 13 -5.98 -16.68 12.57
C LYS A 13 -7.01 -16.49 11.46
N MET A 14 -8.22 -16.98 11.70
CA MET A 14 -9.39 -16.58 10.91
C MET A 14 -9.74 -15.13 11.23
N GLY A 15 -9.72 -14.28 10.21
CA GLY A 15 -9.99 -12.84 10.37
C GLY A 15 -11.29 -12.42 9.68
N THR A 16 -11.97 -11.43 10.27
CA THR A 16 -13.17 -10.79 9.73
C THR A 16 -12.82 -9.70 8.72
N ILE A 17 -13.83 -9.18 8.03
CA ILE A 17 -13.64 -8.04 7.13
C ILE A 17 -13.36 -6.75 7.90
N GLU A 18 -13.93 -6.57 9.09
CA GLU A 18 -13.71 -5.46 10.01
C GLU A 18 -12.25 -5.43 10.45
N GLU A 19 -11.72 -6.56 10.89
CA GLU A 19 -10.29 -6.71 11.21
C GLU A 19 -9.40 -6.39 10.00
N ARG A 20 -9.83 -6.80 8.79
CA ARG A 20 -9.08 -6.48 7.55
C ARG A 20 -9.05 -4.98 7.26
N ILE A 21 -10.18 -4.28 7.46
CA ILE A 21 -10.28 -2.83 7.32
C ILE A 21 -9.38 -2.16 8.36
N ASN A 22 -9.50 -2.56 9.62
CA ASN A 22 -8.69 -2.02 10.71
C ASN A 22 -7.19 -2.24 10.50
N GLY A 23 -6.80 -3.38 9.93
CA GLY A 23 -5.41 -3.60 9.54
C GLY A 23 -4.88 -2.59 8.51
N CYS A 24 -5.73 -2.02 7.66
CA CYS A 24 -5.34 -0.92 6.78
C CYS A 24 -5.23 0.41 7.55
N MET A 25 -6.17 0.68 8.46
CA MET A 25 -6.14 1.89 9.29
C MET A 25 -4.88 1.96 10.14
N GLU A 26 -4.51 0.86 10.81
CA GLU A 26 -3.34 0.82 11.68
C GLU A 26 -2.01 0.87 10.91
N ARG A 27 -1.91 0.22 9.75
CA ARG A 27 -0.65 0.04 9.03
C ARG A 27 -0.47 1.06 7.92
N SER A 28 -1.32 1.00 6.91
CA SER A 28 -1.18 1.84 5.71
C SER A 28 -1.47 3.30 5.99
N MET A 29 -2.36 3.58 6.91
CA MET A 29 -2.71 4.95 7.30
C MET A 29 -2.01 5.40 8.59
N ASN A 30 -1.20 4.53 9.21
CA ASN A 30 -0.54 4.82 10.50
C ASN A 30 -1.50 5.43 11.54
N GLY A 31 -2.74 4.99 11.52
CA GLY A 31 -3.84 5.52 12.32
C GLY A 31 -4.25 4.58 13.46
N LYS A 32 -5.49 4.71 13.87
CA LYS A 32 -6.09 3.94 14.97
C LYS A 32 -7.18 3.01 14.43
N VAL A 33 -7.41 1.92 15.15
CA VAL A 33 -8.55 1.03 14.90
C VAL A 33 -9.86 1.79 15.03
N MET A 34 -10.78 1.45 14.17
CA MET A 34 -12.14 1.94 14.17
C MET A 34 -13.01 0.94 14.93
N PRO A 35 -13.86 1.37 15.88
CA PRO A 35 -14.79 0.47 16.55
C PRO A 35 -15.67 -0.25 15.53
N GLU A 36 -15.83 -1.57 15.67
CA GLU A 36 -16.56 -2.40 14.71
C GLU A 36 -18.04 -2.05 14.62
N ASP A 37 -18.61 -1.56 15.72
CA ASP A 37 -20.01 -1.11 15.80
C ASP A 37 -20.22 0.35 15.38
N SER A 38 -19.15 1.08 15.00
CA SER A 38 -19.25 2.47 14.58
C SER A 38 -20.00 2.64 13.26
N GLU A 39 -20.69 3.78 13.10
CA GLU A 39 -21.38 4.13 11.86
C GLU A 39 -20.42 4.21 10.66
N LYS A 40 -19.16 4.61 10.90
CA LYS A 40 -18.12 4.61 9.87
C LYS A 40 -17.79 3.20 9.36
N MET A 41 -17.63 2.26 10.28
CA MET A 41 -17.37 0.85 9.91
C MET A 41 -18.57 0.26 9.16
N LYS A 42 -19.78 0.46 9.66
CA LYS A 42 -21.01 0.00 9.02
C LYS A 42 -21.15 0.58 7.60
N SER A 43 -20.87 1.87 7.42
CA SER A 43 -20.91 2.52 6.11
C SER A 43 -19.90 1.94 5.13
N LEU A 44 -18.66 1.68 5.59
CA LEU A 44 -17.64 1.03 4.77
C LEU A 44 -18.07 -0.39 4.36
N LEU A 45 -18.60 -1.17 5.28
CA LEU A 45 -19.09 -2.52 5.00
C LEU A 45 -20.22 -2.50 3.98
N ALA A 46 -21.23 -1.63 4.18
CA ALA A 46 -22.34 -1.49 3.26
C ALA A 46 -21.87 -1.09 1.84
N TYR A 47 -20.90 -0.18 1.74
CA TYR A 47 -20.33 0.21 0.45
C TYR A 47 -19.55 -0.94 -0.21
N MET A 48 -18.72 -1.64 0.55
CA MET A 48 -17.99 -2.81 0.05
C MET A 48 -18.92 -3.95 -0.38
N GLU A 49 -20.02 -4.17 0.35
CA GLU A 49 -21.05 -5.13 -0.05
C GLU A 49 -21.73 -4.73 -1.35
N TRP A 50 -22.07 -3.45 -1.48
CA TRP A 50 -22.67 -2.91 -2.70
C TRP A 50 -21.74 -3.11 -3.90
N LEU A 51 -20.45 -2.77 -3.78
CA LEU A 51 -19.44 -3.01 -4.83
C LEU A 51 -19.33 -4.50 -5.17
N GLY A 52 -19.40 -5.36 -4.17
CA GLY A 52 -19.26 -6.81 -4.32
C GLY A 52 -20.49 -7.55 -4.86
N ARG A 53 -21.62 -6.89 -5.07
CA ARG A 53 -22.89 -7.56 -5.46
C ARG A 53 -22.77 -8.34 -6.76
N ALA A 54 -22.13 -7.74 -7.77
CA ALA A 54 -21.96 -8.35 -9.09
C ALA A 54 -20.71 -9.25 -9.18
N ALA A 55 -19.85 -9.24 -8.14
CA ALA A 55 -18.63 -10.04 -8.16
C ALA A 55 -18.96 -11.54 -8.04
N PRO A 56 -18.26 -12.42 -8.80
CA PRO A 56 -18.41 -13.86 -8.67
C PRO A 56 -18.02 -14.33 -7.27
N SER A 57 -18.74 -15.29 -6.72
CA SER A 57 -18.48 -15.86 -5.39
C SER A 57 -17.19 -16.70 -5.35
N ASN A 58 -16.81 -17.27 -6.48
CA ASN A 58 -15.60 -18.07 -6.69
C ASN A 58 -15.00 -17.69 -8.05
N GLY A 59 -13.75 -17.36 -8.09
CA GLY A 59 -13.03 -16.96 -9.31
C GLY A 59 -12.19 -15.71 -9.12
N LYS A 60 -11.37 -15.42 -10.12
CA LYS A 60 -10.60 -14.18 -10.19
C LYS A 60 -11.49 -13.09 -10.79
N ILE A 61 -11.40 -11.91 -10.23
CA ILE A 61 -11.95 -10.69 -10.82
C ILE A 61 -10.84 -10.12 -11.70
N GLU A 62 -11.17 -9.78 -12.94
CA GLU A 62 -10.24 -9.11 -13.84
C GLU A 62 -9.71 -7.81 -13.18
N GLY A 63 -8.42 -7.55 -13.28
CA GLY A 63 -7.76 -6.43 -12.61
C GLY A 63 -7.58 -6.59 -11.09
N GLN A 64 -7.88 -7.77 -10.52
CA GLN A 64 -7.66 -8.01 -9.10
C GLN A 64 -6.16 -8.13 -8.79
N GLY A 65 -5.71 -7.37 -7.79
CA GLY A 65 -4.32 -7.39 -7.31
C GLY A 65 -3.47 -6.28 -7.92
N PHE A 66 -2.17 -6.38 -7.75
CA PHE A 66 -1.21 -5.47 -8.36
C PHE A 66 -0.71 -6.04 -9.69
N LEU A 67 -0.19 -5.16 -10.53
CA LEU A 67 0.49 -5.54 -11.76
C LEU A 67 1.69 -6.42 -11.43
N THR A 68 1.80 -7.57 -12.11
CA THR A 68 2.99 -8.42 -11.95
C THR A 68 4.19 -7.77 -12.62
N ILE A 69 5.33 -7.79 -11.95
CA ILE A 69 6.61 -7.33 -12.49
C ILE A 69 7.58 -8.51 -12.64
N GLU A 70 8.49 -8.41 -13.57
CA GLU A 70 9.66 -9.26 -13.64
C GLU A 70 10.68 -8.77 -12.60
N ILE A 71 11.00 -9.62 -11.62
CA ILE A 71 11.93 -9.25 -10.53
C ILE A 71 13.34 -9.48 -11.03
N PRO A 72 14.21 -8.42 -11.04
CA PRO A 72 15.60 -8.58 -11.44
C PRO A 72 16.36 -9.57 -10.56
N ASP A 73 17.23 -10.38 -11.14
CA ASP A 73 18.12 -11.30 -10.42
C ASP A 73 19.33 -10.55 -9.84
N ARG A 74 19.05 -9.54 -9.04
CA ARG A 74 20.01 -8.69 -8.33
C ARG A 74 19.38 -7.99 -7.14
N ALA A 75 20.21 -7.49 -6.25
CA ALA A 75 19.74 -6.57 -5.22
C ALA A 75 19.24 -5.24 -5.84
N VAL A 76 18.45 -4.51 -5.06
CA VAL A 76 18.00 -3.16 -5.41
C VAL A 76 19.18 -2.23 -5.67
N ASP A 77 19.17 -1.51 -6.77
CA ASP A 77 20.09 -0.40 -7.03
C ASP A 77 19.50 0.90 -6.48
N LEU A 78 19.99 1.30 -5.31
CA LEU A 78 19.50 2.50 -4.62
C LEU A 78 19.86 3.79 -5.36
N GLN A 79 20.98 3.82 -6.10
CA GLN A 79 21.39 4.98 -6.87
C GLN A 79 20.51 5.15 -8.12
N HIS A 80 20.24 4.07 -8.82
CA HIS A 80 19.27 4.08 -9.93
C HIS A 80 17.88 4.42 -9.43
N GLY A 81 17.43 3.86 -8.30
CA GLY A 81 16.15 4.18 -7.68
C GLY A 81 16.01 5.66 -7.31
N GLU A 82 17.08 6.30 -6.84
CA GLU A 82 17.11 7.75 -6.59
C GLU A 82 16.95 8.54 -7.89
N GLN A 83 17.62 8.16 -8.96
CA GLN A 83 17.49 8.83 -10.27
C GLN A 83 16.06 8.71 -10.82
N VAL A 84 15.45 7.54 -10.70
CA VAL A 84 14.05 7.31 -11.08
C VAL A 84 13.11 8.17 -10.24
N PHE A 85 13.35 8.26 -8.92
CA PHE A 85 12.58 9.11 -8.00
C PHE A 85 12.65 10.58 -8.39
N VAL A 86 13.86 11.10 -8.62
CA VAL A 86 14.07 12.49 -9.03
C VAL A 86 13.36 12.81 -10.34
N LYS A 87 13.43 11.90 -11.30
CA LYS A 87 12.84 12.10 -12.63
C LYS A 87 11.31 12.03 -12.64
N ASN A 88 10.70 11.14 -11.84
CA ASN A 88 9.30 10.77 -12.02
C ASN A 88 8.40 11.04 -10.80
N CYS A 89 8.96 11.32 -9.61
CA CYS A 89 8.20 11.36 -8.36
C CYS A 89 8.25 12.72 -7.65
N VAL A 90 9.36 13.45 -7.79
CA VAL A 90 9.63 14.71 -7.07
C VAL A 90 8.60 15.78 -7.34
N GLU A 91 8.06 15.86 -8.56
CA GLU A 91 7.04 16.85 -8.94
C GLU A 91 5.83 16.84 -8.00
N CYS A 92 5.39 15.66 -7.57
CA CYS A 92 4.25 15.53 -6.67
C CYS A 92 4.66 15.27 -5.22
N HIS A 93 5.66 14.43 -5.00
CA HIS A 93 6.03 13.99 -3.66
C HIS A 93 7.14 14.81 -2.98
N GLY A 94 7.67 15.83 -3.67
CA GLY A 94 8.78 16.63 -3.18
C GLY A 94 10.13 15.93 -3.23
N ALA A 95 11.22 16.69 -3.28
CA ALA A 95 12.59 16.14 -3.27
C ALA A 95 12.92 15.43 -1.95
N ASP A 96 12.28 15.85 -0.87
CA ASP A 96 12.36 15.25 0.46
C ASP A 96 11.33 14.14 0.71
N GLY A 97 10.47 13.85 -0.27
CA GLY A 97 9.43 12.82 -0.21
C GLY A 97 8.30 13.11 0.79
N GLN A 98 8.16 14.38 1.23
CA GLN A 98 7.13 14.76 2.22
C GLN A 98 5.79 15.11 1.58
N GLY A 99 5.70 15.09 0.25
CA GLY A 99 4.47 15.40 -0.47
C GLY A 99 4.10 16.88 -0.41
N GLU A 100 2.83 17.16 -0.64
CA GLU A 100 2.28 18.52 -0.62
C GLU A 100 1.07 18.59 0.31
N SER A 101 1.19 19.35 1.40
CA SER A 101 0.11 19.57 2.36
C SER A 101 -0.77 20.75 1.94
N GLN A 102 -2.07 20.65 2.25
CA GLN A 102 -3.06 21.71 2.03
C GLN A 102 -3.27 22.53 3.31
N ALA A 103 -3.93 23.67 3.18
CA ALA A 103 -4.17 24.60 4.30
C ALA A 103 -5.07 24.00 5.40
N ASP A 104 -5.88 23.00 5.08
CA ASP A 104 -6.75 22.28 6.03
C ASP A 104 -6.03 21.12 6.75
N GLY A 105 -4.73 20.94 6.51
CA GLY A 105 -3.93 19.87 7.08
C GLY A 105 -4.05 18.52 6.37
N THR A 106 -4.79 18.44 5.27
CA THR A 106 -4.80 17.26 4.41
C THR A 106 -3.62 17.30 3.43
N TYR A 107 -3.36 16.19 2.76
CA TYR A 107 -2.34 16.12 1.71
C TYR A 107 -2.98 16.09 0.34
N LEU A 108 -2.50 16.94 -0.56
CA LEU A 108 -2.76 16.81 -2.00
C LEU A 108 -1.99 15.61 -2.56
N TYR A 109 -0.70 15.53 -2.22
CA TYR A 109 0.16 14.39 -2.47
C TYR A 109 0.76 13.90 -1.15
N PRO A 110 0.56 12.62 -0.77
CA PRO A 110 0.97 12.15 0.54
C PRO A 110 2.49 11.99 0.66
N PRO A 111 3.04 12.05 1.88
CA PRO A 111 4.43 11.73 2.13
C PRO A 111 4.70 10.23 1.90
N LEU A 112 5.86 9.93 1.32
CA LEU A 112 6.30 8.56 1.04
C LEU A 112 7.14 7.95 2.18
N TRP A 113 7.70 8.78 3.04
CA TRP A 113 8.44 8.41 4.25
C TRP A 113 8.33 9.51 5.31
N GLY A 114 8.98 9.34 6.47
CA GLY A 114 8.83 10.26 7.60
C GLY A 114 7.58 9.99 8.45
N ASN A 115 7.30 10.89 9.37
CA ASN A 115 6.33 10.67 10.44
C ASN A 115 4.88 10.53 9.96
N ASP A 116 4.50 11.16 8.88
CA ASP A 116 3.13 11.18 8.37
C ASP A 116 2.88 10.15 7.25
N SER A 117 3.88 9.29 6.98
CA SER A 117 3.72 8.20 6.03
C SER A 117 3.14 6.93 6.67
N TYR A 118 2.88 5.92 5.84
CA TYR A 118 2.54 4.59 6.33
C TYR A 118 3.66 4.01 7.23
N ASN A 119 3.30 3.21 8.22
CA ASN A 119 4.29 2.63 9.15
C ASN A 119 4.94 1.35 8.61
N ASN A 120 5.96 0.87 9.32
CA ASN A 120 6.76 -0.29 8.92
C ASN A 120 6.01 -1.64 8.94
N GLY A 121 4.76 -1.68 9.41
CA GLY A 121 3.86 -2.82 9.29
C GLY A 121 3.03 -2.82 7.99
N ALA A 122 3.06 -1.74 7.21
CA ALA A 122 2.31 -1.64 5.96
C ALA A 122 2.82 -2.60 4.88
N GLY A 123 1.93 -3.01 3.98
CA GLY A 123 2.29 -3.86 2.84
C GLY A 123 3.32 -3.23 1.92
N MET A 124 3.30 -1.91 1.79
CA MET A 124 4.22 -1.14 0.95
C MET A 124 5.66 -1.11 1.45
N THR A 125 5.95 -1.58 2.66
CA THR A 125 7.33 -1.77 3.13
C THR A 125 8.04 -2.97 2.49
N ARG A 126 7.30 -3.85 1.83
CA ARG A 126 7.86 -4.93 1.02
C ARG A 126 8.17 -4.41 -0.37
N VAL A 127 9.44 -4.40 -0.75
CA VAL A 127 9.93 -3.83 -2.02
C VAL A 127 9.13 -4.33 -3.23
N ILE A 128 8.93 -5.65 -3.34
CA ILE A 128 8.17 -6.23 -4.47
C ILE A 128 6.72 -5.71 -4.50
N THR A 129 6.06 -5.64 -3.34
CA THR A 129 4.68 -5.13 -3.26
C THR A 129 4.60 -3.65 -3.64
N ALA A 130 5.57 -2.85 -3.18
CA ALA A 130 5.67 -1.44 -3.54
C ALA A 130 5.97 -1.26 -5.03
N ALA A 131 6.90 -2.03 -5.58
CA ALA A 131 7.24 -2.00 -7.00
C ALA A 131 6.03 -2.32 -7.89
N GLN A 132 5.28 -3.37 -7.57
CA GLN A 132 4.06 -3.73 -8.29
C GLN A 132 3.00 -2.63 -8.25
N PHE A 133 2.83 -1.98 -7.09
CA PHE A 133 1.92 -0.84 -6.95
C PHE A 133 2.39 0.36 -7.77
N ILE A 134 3.68 0.72 -7.65
CA ILE A 134 4.29 1.85 -8.36
C ILE A 134 4.17 1.63 -9.86
N LYS A 135 4.53 0.45 -10.37
CA LYS A 135 4.43 0.09 -11.79
C LYS A 135 3.05 0.33 -12.38
N GLY A 136 2.00 -0.05 -11.65
CA GLY A 136 0.63 0.02 -12.16
C GLY A 136 -0.10 1.34 -11.90
N ASN A 137 0.44 2.22 -11.03
CA ASN A 137 -0.29 3.39 -10.56
C ASN A 137 0.49 4.70 -10.58
N MET A 138 1.83 4.67 -10.72
CA MET A 138 2.69 5.84 -10.65
C MET A 138 3.70 5.90 -11.82
N PRO A 139 4.07 7.12 -12.25
CA PRO A 139 3.53 8.43 -11.89
C PRO A 139 2.10 8.65 -12.39
N TYR A 140 1.50 9.80 -12.06
CA TYR A 140 0.16 10.17 -12.55
C TYR A 140 0.06 10.03 -14.08
N GLY A 141 -1.04 9.44 -14.54
CA GLY A 141 -1.24 9.10 -15.96
C GLY A 141 -0.84 7.66 -16.33
N THR A 142 -0.15 6.94 -15.45
CA THR A 142 0.09 5.50 -15.61
C THR A 142 -1.25 4.74 -15.61
N THR A 143 -1.36 3.77 -16.51
CA THR A 143 -2.47 2.82 -16.55
C THR A 143 -1.95 1.39 -16.51
N PHE A 144 -2.83 0.43 -16.22
CA PHE A 144 -2.50 -0.98 -16.22
C PHE A 144 -1.92 -1.44 -17.57
N ASP A 145 -2.51 -0.97 -18.69
CA ASP A 145 -2.12 -1.35 -20.04
C ASP A 145 -0.95 -0.51 -20.59
N ASN A 146 -0.64 0.62 -19.97
CA ASN A 146 0.43 1.51 -20.40
C ASN A 146 1.19 2.07 -19.19
N PRO A 147 1.98 1.24 -18.50
CA PRO A 147 2.81 1.69 -17.40
C PRO A 147 3.97 2.56 -17.90
N VAL A 148 4.25 3.65 -17.18
CA VAL A 148 5.33 4.58 -17.54
C VAL A 148 6.72 4.01 -17.21
N LEU A 149 6.83 3.35 -16.03
CA LEU A 149 8.10 2.81 -15.56
C LEU A 149 8.34 1.39 -16.09
N THR A 150 9.60 1.03 -16.31
CA THR A 150 10.00 -0.37 -16.51
C THR A 150 9.89 -1.15 -15.20
N ASP A 151 10.01 -2.48 -15.25
CA ASP A 151 9.98 -3.31 -14.06
C ASP A 151 11.18 -3.05 -13.15
N GLU A 152 12.35 -2.85 -13.75
CA GLU A 152 13.57 -2.48 -13.01
C GLU A 152 13.47 -1.10 -12.37
N GLU A 153 12.98 -0.09 -13.08
CA GLU A 153 12.76 1.24 -12.52
C GLU A 153 11.80 1.20 -11.33
N ALA A 154 10.70 0.46 -11.45
CA ALA A 154 9.72 0.29 -10.36
C ALA A 154 10.33 -0.46 -9.17
N TYR A 155 11.16 -1.48 -9.40
CA TYR A 155 11.84 -2.24 -8.37
C TYR A 155 12.87 -1.39 -7.61
N ASP A 156 13.71 -0.65 -8.33
CA ASP A 156 14.77 0.15 -7.73
C ASP A 156 14.22 1.38 -6.98
N VAL A 157 13.23 2.07 -7.55
CA VAL A 157 12.60 3.20 -6.84
C VAL A 157 11.80 2.76 -5.61
N ALA A 158 11.18 1.57 -5.65
CA ALA A 158 10.54 1.00 -4.47
C ALA A 158 11.55 0.73 -3.35
N GLY A 159 12.74 0.23 -3.68
CA GLY A 159 13.85 0.05 -2.75
C GLY A 159 14.35 1.36 -2.18
N TYR A 160 14.56 2.37 -3.06
CA TYR A 160 14.98 3.70 -2.64
C TYR A 160 14.00 4.35 -1.64
N ILE A 161 12.69 4.25 -1.89
CA ILE A 161 11.66 4.76 -0.97
C ILE A 161 11.66 3.97 0.35
N ASN A 162 11.85 2.65 0.29
CA ASN A 162 11.73 1.79 1.46
C ASN A 162 12.96 1.80 2.39
N GLN A 163 14.12 2.28 1.94
CA GLN A 163 15.27 2.49 2.84
C GLN A 163 15.08 3.68 3.81
N LYS A 164 14.14 4.59 3.50
CA LYS A 164 13.89 5.78 4.32
C LYS A 164 13.17 5.43 5.62
N LEU A 165 13.42 6.23 6.66
CA LEU A 165 12.77 6.05 7.96
C LEU A 165 11.28 6.36 7.89
N ARG A 166 10.50 5.60 8.68
CA ARG A 166 9.06 5.73 8.81
C ARG A 166 8.57 5.32 10.19
N PRO A 167 7.32 5.60 10.58
CA PRO A 167 6.80 5.24 11.89
C PRO A 167 6.86 3.73 12.13
N THR A 168 7.09 3.38 13.39
CA THR A 168 7.02 1.98 13.82
C THR A 168 5.58 1.62 14.19
N LYS A 169 5.07 0.53 13.61
CA LYS A 169 3.75 -0.01 14.00
C LYS A 169 3.77 -0.43 15.47
N PRO A 170 2.84 0.04 16.30
CA PRO A 170 2.65 -0.49 17.64
C PRO A 170 2.34 -1.99 17.62
N ASN A 171 2.82 -2.73 18.61
CA ASN A 171 2.59 -4.19 18.76
C ASN A 171 2.94 -4.97 17.47
N ARG A 172 4.10 -4.65 16.88
CA ARG A 172 4.54 -5.32 15.65
C ARG A 172 4.79 -6.82 15.85
N GLU A 173 5.10 -7.23 17.05
CA GLU A 173 5.36 -8.60 17.47
C GLU A 173 4.17 -9.54 17.30
N VAL A 174 2.95 -9.02 17.17
CA VAL A 174 1.76 -9.83 16.86
C VAL A 174 1.61 -10.12 15.36
N ASP A 175 2.39 -9.46 14.52
CA ASP A 175 2.44 -9.74 13.09
C ASP A 175 3.44 -10.89 12.85
N PHE A 176 3.01 -11.97 12.24
CA PHE A 176 3.82 -13.17 11.97
C PHE A 176 4.36 -13.83 13.26
N PRO A 177 3.49 -14.32 14.15
CA PRO A 177 3.87 -14.84 15.47
C PRO A 177 4.83 -16.05 15.39
N ASP A 178 4.87 -16.76 14.25
CA ASP A 178 5.73 -17.93 14.03
C ASP A 178 7.04 -17.64 13.31
N LEU A 179 7.43 -16.35 13.13
CA LEU A 179 8.66 -15.94 12.46
C LEU A 179 9.66 -15.32 13.42
#